data_780d82a2042e3a0ad6ecd110c037349d
#
_entry.id   780d82a2042e3a0ad6ecd110c037349d
#
_cell.length_a   1.000
_cell.length_b   1.000
_cell.length_c   1.000
_cell.angle_alpha   90.00
_cell.angle_beta   90.00
_cell.angle_gamma   90.00
#
_symmetry.space_group_name_H-M   'P 1'
#
loop_
_entity.id
_entity.type
_entity.pdbx_description
1 polymer ?
#
loop_
_entity_poly.entity_id
_entity_poly.type
_entity_poly.pdbx_seq_one_letter_code
_entity_poly.pdbx_strand_id
1 'polypeptide(L)'
;YSDFGDLKMGKKRLHGFEDWGKVFEYSENSNDYYSATATPNPDENIQQNTGYNQTDLLQKFFIPLSTKTDLKLNFQFSTSSDIPRFDRLDEKSEGTLKFAEWYYGPQQRLLISPQLDVRLGKSWLDKGTFTVAYQNIKESRIQRKLTSLERSYRNENVDVFSFNGDFIVPVSKKENTALTYGFEFLYNEVSSNAFGKTLNVSGNEILGFSDNFSVQSRYPDGGSSYLSCAAYLGYRQDLSTKSTLNSGIRFTKTNLKASWIDQTHIQLPETDIRLDNSAVTATIGYVHKPSKNWQFNTVLASGFRSPNIDDIGRVREKSGYVTVPNIYLKPEFAYSAEAGIQKYFNDKKFRIGFNTYYTLLENYIIRDDFSLNGDFLAAGHVYYDGELENIVANQNRGNAFIFGYTANYQGKLSKQLTTNGFITYTKGRTYDSKEPLSSIPPLFGQFDVNYTDNKIQIGTSFRFNSKKDIADFNFTEGIDNHDLTPIIDENALEDIDKYYGSPSWFTFGINSSYTFNENWKLQGMISNLFDQHYREFASGISAPGRNFSFSLITVF
;
A
#
# COMPACT_ATOMS: atom_id res chain seq x y z
N TYR A 1 18.30 10.79 -8.65
CA TYR A 1 18.95 10.18 -7.49
C TYR A 1 18.39 10.81 -6.23
N SER A 2 18.10 10.01 -5.24
CA SER A 2 17.65 10.41 -3.92
C SER A 2 18.50 9.71 -2.87
N ASP A 3 18.85 10.43 -1.80
CA ASP A 3 19.61 9.93 -0.67
C ASP A 3 18.87 10.29 0.62
N PHE A 4 18.48 9.29 1.38
CA PHE A 4 17.69 9.42 2.59
C PHE A 4 18.55 9.01 3.77
N GLY A 5 18.86 9.96 4.64
CA GLY A 5 19.50 9.67 5.93
C GLY A 5 18.53 9.06 6.94
N ASP A 6 19.06 8.63 8.07
CA ASP A 6 18.25 8.08 9.16
C ASP A 6 17.22 9.09 9.66
N LEU A 7 16.01 8.60 9.90
CA LEU A 7 14.86 9.42 10.17
C LEU A 7 14.84 9.89 11.62
N LYS A 8 14.85 11.21 11.81
CA LYS A 8 14.70 11.84 13.12
C LYS A 8 13.24 12.14 13.40
N MET A 9 12.69 11.56 14.45
CA MET A 9 11.32 11.80 14.89
C MET A 9 11.18 13.09 15.72
N GLY A 10 9.95 13.56 15.88
CA GLY A 10 9.65 14.73 16.73
C GLY A 10 9.92 14.46 18.20
N LYS A 11 10.31 15.53 18.93
CA LYS A 11 10.69 15.44 20.35
C LYS A 11 9.53 15.65 21.31
N LYS A 12 8.46 16.36 20.90
CA LYS A 12 7.34 16.67 21.79
C LYS A 12 6.34 15.52 21.87
N ARG A 13 6.18 14.94 23.03
CA ARG A 13 5.31 13.81 23.33
C ARG A 13 3.92 14.26 23.81
N LEU A 14 3.16 15.00 22.97
CA LEU A 14 1.83 15.53 23.34
C LEU A 14 0.80 14.42 23.62
N HIS A 15 1.06 13.19 23.18
CA HIS A 15 0.24 12.02 23.49
C HIS A 15 0.44 11.47 24.92
N GLY A 16 1.46 11.94 25.67
CA GLY A 16 1.71 11.55 27.06
C GLY A 16 2.57 10.30 27.28
N PHE A 17 3.00 9.62 26.22
CA PHE A 17 3.87 8.43 26.30
C PHE A 17 5.33 8.83 26.02
N GLU A 18 6.11 9.11 27.07
CA GLU A 18 7.44 9.74 26.97
C GLU A 18 8.46 8.88 26.22
N ASP A 19 8.44 7.56 26.41
CA ASP A 19 9.41 6.64 25.83
C ASP A 19 8.92 5.95 24.55
N TRP A 20 7.65 6.05 24.23
CA TRP A 20 7.10 5.43 23.04
C TRP A 20 7.77 5.95 21.75
N GLY A 21 8.29 5.01 20.97
CA GLY A 21 8.99 5.26 19.71
C GLY A 21 10.45 5.69 19.86
N LYS A 22 10.98 5.92 21.09
CA LYS A 22 12.40 6.15 21.31
C LYS A 22 13.22 4.90 20.99
N VAL A 23 14.36 5.09 20.40
CA VAL A 23 15.33 4.04 20.05
C VAL A 23 16.52 4.15 20.98
N PHE A 24 16.57 3.32 22.02
CA PHE A 24 17.63 3.36 23.03
C PHE A 24 18.91 2.65 22.57
N GLU A 25 18.76 1.65 21.72
CA GLU A 25 19.86 0.84 21.20
C GLU A 25 19.54 0.38 19.78
N TYR A 26 20.54 0.08 18.99
CA TYR A 26 20.38 -0.42 17.63
C TYR A 26 21.46 -1.44 17.30
N SER A 27 21.23 -2.22 16.25
CA SER A 27 22.24 -3.13 15.73
C SER A 27 23.14 -2.41 14.73
N GLU A 28 24.44 -2.33 15.06
CA GLU A 28 25.46 -1.79 14.16
C GLU A 28 26.05 -2.95 13.35
N ASN A 29 25.44 -3.22 12.21
CA ASN A 29 25.86 -4.28 11.30
C ASN A 29 25.85 -3.76 9.86
N SER A 30 26.76 -4.29 9.05
CA SER A 30 26.83 -4.01 7.62
C SER A 30 27.31 -5.25 6.87
N ASN A 31 27.51 -5.14 5.57
CA ASN A 31 28.05 -6.25 4.78
C ASN A 31 29.44 -6.70 5.23
N ASP A 32 30.24 -5.79 5.80
CA ASP A 32 31.64 -6.04 6.19
C ASP A 32 31.86 -6.01 7.71
N TYR A 33 30.83 -5.61 8.49
CA TYR A 33 30.95 -5.46 9.94
C TYR A 33 29.93 -6.32 10.68
N TYR A 34 30.41 -7.09 11.66
CA TYR A 34 29.64 -7.97 12.53
C TYR A 34 29.67 -7.46 13.97
N SER A 35 28.52 -7.41 14.62
CA SER A 35 28.39 -7.29 16.08
C SER A 35 27.35 -8.30 16.57
N ALA A 36 27.66 -8.93 17.72
CA ALA A 36 26.74 -9.81 18.45
C ALA A 36 25.98 -9.06 19.56
N THR A 37 26.25 -7.77 19.74
CA THR A 37 25.66 -6.94 20.79
C THR A 37 25.07 -5.66 20.19
N ALA A 38 24.00 -5.17 20.81
CA ALA A 38 23.42 -3.88 20.46
C ALA A 38 24.36 -2.73 20.86
N THR A 39 24.31 -1.64 20.10
CA THR A 39 25.03 -0.40 20.32
C THR A 39 24.08 0.64 20.92
N PRO A 40 24.44 1.34 22.02
CA PRO A 40 23.61 2.42 22.56
C PRO A 40 23.41 3.54 21.53
N ASN A 41 22.16 4.01 21.39
CA ASN A 41 21.86 5.09 20.45
C ASN A 41 22.18 6.46 21.09
N PRO A 42 23.07 7.28 20.50
CA PRO A 42 23.44 8.58 21.07
C PRO A 42 22.34 9.65 21.01
N ASP A 43 21.36 9.52 20.12
CA ASP A 43 20.14 10.34 20.07
C ASP A 43 18.91 9.44 19.92
N GLU A 44 18.22 9.19 21.02
CA GLU A 44 17.04 8.31 21.10
C GLU A 44 15.90 8.69 20.15
N ASN A 45 15.91 9.89 19.57
CA ASN A 45 14.94 10.35 18.59
C ASN A 45 15.37 10.07 17.13
N ILE A 46 16.52 9.48 16.90
CA ILE A 46 16.94 9.02 15.58
C ILE A 46 16.59 7.53 15.46
N GLN A 47 15.79 7.19 14.47
CA GLN A 47 15.50 5.82 14.10
C GLN A 47 16.64 5.31 13.21
N GLN A 48 17.68 4.77 13.87
CA GLN A 48 18.86 4.23 13.20
C GLN A 48 18.49 3.12 12.23
N ASN A 49 19.21 2.99 11.14
CA ASN A 49 18.92 2.02 10.09
C ASN A 49 17.56 2.25 9.40
N THR A 50 17.25 3.52 9.06
CA THR A 50 16.11 3.87 8.19
C THR A 50 16.58 4.52 6.88
N GLY A 51 17.86 4.86 6.78
CA GLY A 51 18.45 5.50 5.60
C GLY A 51 18.64 4.52 4.42
N TYR A 52 18.50 5.02 3.21
CA TYR A 52 18.81 4.32 1.96
C TYR A 52 18.93 5.31 0.80
N ASN A 53 19.42 4.86 -0.35
CA ASN A 53 19.44 5.67 -1.56
C ASN A 53 18.73 4.98 -2.72
N GLN A 54 18.31 5.78 -3.71
CA GLN A 54 17.55 5.31 -4.85
C GLN A 54 17.86 6.12 -6.10
N THR A 55 17.95 5.43 -7.23
CA THR A 55 18.09 6.04 -8.56
C THR A 55 16.86 5.69 -9.40
N ASP A 56 16.22 6.70 -9.96
CA ASP A 56 15.06 6.56 -10.82
C ASP A 56 15.34 7.20 -12.17
N LEU A 57 15.04 6.48 -13.24
CA LEU A 57 15.09 6.96 -14.62
C LEU A 57 13.70 6.81 -15.26
N LEU A 58 13.17 7.91 -15.76
CA LEU A 58 11.93 7.94 -16.55
C LEU A 58 12.20 8.61 -17.89
N GLN A 59 11.93 7.87 -18.97
CA GLN A 59 12.00 8.41 -20.33
C GLN A 59 10.69 8.13 -21.07
N LYS A 60 10.12 9.18 -21.67
CA LYS A 60 8.91 9.08 -22.52
C LYS A 60 9.20 9.67 -23.90
N PHE A 61 8.73 8.96 -24.92
CA PHE A 61 8.75 9.45 -26.30
C PHE A 61 7.33 9.54 -26.82
N PHE A 62 7.03 10.63 -27.49
CA PHE A 62 5.80 10.82 -28.23
C PHE A 62 6.13 10.95 -29.72
N ILE A 63 5.61 10.03 -30.53
CA ILE A 63 5.93 9.91 -31.96
C ILE A 63 4.61 9.93 -32.74
N PRO A 64 4.26 11.06 -33.36
CA PRO A 64 3.12 11.09 -34.29
C PRO A 64 3.45 10.28 -35.54
N LEU A 65 2.80 9.12 -35.72
CA LEU A 65 2.98 8.27 -36.91
C LEU A 65 2.16 8.76 -38.10
N SER A 66 1.00 9.37 -37.82
CA SER A 66 0.13 9.98 -38.83
C SER A 66 -0.79 11.01 -38.17
N THR A 67 -1.65 11.68 -38.95
CA THR A 67 -2.70 12.57 -38.40
C THR A 67 -3.72 11.84 -37.51
N LYS A 68 -3.76 10.51 -37.57
CA LYS A 68 -4.74 9.67 -36.83
C LYS A 68 -4.11 8.70 -35.85
N THR A 69 -2.79 8.62 -35.81
CA THR A 69 -2.11 7.57 -35.03
C THR A 69 -0.88 8.14 -34.35
N ASP A 70 -0.80 7.98 -33.04
CA ASP A 70 0.34 8.38 -32.23
C ASP A 70 0.90 7.15 -31.51
N LEU A 71 2.22 7.03 -31.46
CA LEU A 71 2.94 6.07 -30.64
C LEU A 71 3.57 6.78 -29.45
N LYS A 72 3.32 6.25 -28.25
CA LYS A 72 3.98 6.66 -27.02
C LYS A 72 4.83 5.52 -26.52
N LEU A 73 6.07 5.78 -26.20
CA LEU A 73 6.96 4.81 -25.56
C LEU A 73 7.27 5.32 -24.15
N ASN A 74 7.05 4.48 -23.16
CA ASN A 74 7.36 4.76 -21.77
C ASN A 74 8.39 3.75 -21.28
N PHE A 75 9.53 4.24 -20.81
CA PHE A 75 10.60 3.48 -20.20
C PHE A 75 10.83 3.99 -18.78
N GLN A 76 10.85 3.08 -17.81
CA GLN A 76 11.18 3.41 -16.43
C GLN A 76 12.16 2.36 -15.89
N PHE A 77 13.15 2.84 -15.16
CA PHE A 77 14.07 2.01 -14.41
C PHE A 77 14.27 2.61 -13.03
N SER A 78 14.16 1.79 -11.99
CA SER A 78 14.40 2.20 -10.62
C SER A 78 15.27 1.15 -9.93
N THR A 79 16.24 1.60 -9.14
CA THR A 79 17.06 0.73 -8.30
C THR A 79 17.39 1.44 -6.99
N SER A 80 17.42 0.69 -5.88
CA SER A 80 17.81 1.22 -4.57
C SER A 80 19.10 0.58 -4.07
N SER A 81 19.70 1.14 -3.02
CA SER A 81 20.57 0.41 -2.10
C SER A 81 19.75 -0.62 -1.30
N ASP A 82 20.39 -1.32 -0.38
CA ASP A 82 19.69 -2.07 0.66
C ASP A 82 18.75 -1.11 1.42
N ILE A 83 17.53 -1.56 1.72
CA ILE A 83 16.51 -0.79 2.44
C ILE A 83 16.27 -1.48 3.78
N PRO A 84 16.84 -0.96 4.88
CA PRO A 84 16.66 -1.55 6.20
C PRO A 84 15.20 -1.53 6.63
N ARG A 85 14.79 -2.56 7.33
CA ARG A 85 13.46 -2.69 7.85
C ARG A 85 13.45 -2.41 9.35
N PHE A 86 13.32 -1.15 9.68
CA PHE A 86 13.42 -0.63 11.04
C PHE A 86 12.46 -1.32 12.02
N ASP A 87 11.20 -1.54 11.63
CA ASP A 87 10.18 -2.21 12.46
C ASP A 87 10.60 -3.62 12.93
N ARG A 88 11.46 -4.29 12.18
CA ARG A 88 12.01 -5.60 12.53
C ARG A 88 13.34 -5.47 13.28
N LEU A 89 14.14 -4.46 12.97
CA LEU A 89 15.42 -4.21 13.63
C LEU A 89 15.25 -3.69 15.07
N ASP A 90 14.11 -3.04 15.37
CA ASP A 90 13.75 -2.55 16.71
C ASP A 90 12.96 -3.61 17.53
N GLU A 91 12.65 -4.78 16.93
CA GLU A 91 11.97 -5.88 17.61
C GLU A 91 12.86 -6.51 18.67
N LYS A 92 12.30 -6.68 19.87
CA LYS A 92 12.99 -7.31 21.00
C LYS A 92 12.46 -8.70 21.29
N SER A 93 13.35 -9.59 21.69
CA SER A 93 13.07 -10.90 22.25
C SER A 93 13.85 -11.05 23.55
N GLU A 94 13.18 -11.41 24.63
CA GLU A 94 13.79 -11.54 25.98
C GLU A 94 14.60 -10.30 26.42
N GLY A 95 14.12 -9.10 26.05
CA GLY A 95 14.74 -7.82 26.43
C GLY A 95 15.92 -7.37 25.58
N THR A 96 16.35 -8.16 24.59
CA THR A 96 17.42 -7.81 23.64
C THR A 96 16.90 -7.70 22.22
N LEU A 97 17.62 -7.02 21.32
CA LEU A 97 17.24 -6.95 19.89
C LEU A 97 17.23 -8.37 19.29
N LYS A 98 16.16 -8.70 18.58
CA LYS A 98 15.99 -10.00 17.91
C LYS A 98 16.90 -10.13 16.68
N PHE A 99 17.01 -9.07 15.88
CA PHE A 99 17.72 -9.09 14.61
C PHE A 99 18.95 -8.15 14.61
N ALA A 100 20.06 -8.65 14.08
CA ALA A 100 21.21 -7.85 13.70
C ALA A 100 21.04 -7.22 12.32
N GLU A 101 20.44 -7.96 11.42
CA GLU A 101 20.21 -7.56 10.04
C GLU A 101 18.79 -7.93 9.63
N TRP A 102 18.07 -6.98 9.10
CA TRP A 102 16.82 -7.18 8.42
C TRP A 102 16.62 -6.07 7.39
N TYR A 103 16.79 -6.37 6.13
CA TYR A 103 16.66 -5.41 5.05
C TYR A 103 16.14 -6.06 3.76
N TYR A 104 15.51 -5.26 2.94
CA TYR A 104 15.34 -5.60 1.54
C TYR A 104 16.66 -5.30 0.84
N GLY A 105 17.22 -6.25 0.10
CA GLY A 105 18.34 -5.99 -0.79
C GLY A 105 17.90 -5.03 -1.91
N PRO A 106 18.79 -4.63 -2.82
CA PRO A 106 18.45 -3.64 -3.83
C PRO A 106 17.15 -4.01 -4.56
N GLN A 107 16.12 -3.17 -4.38
CA GLN A 107 14.89 -3.29 -5.14
C GLN A 107 15.12 -2.76 -6.54
N GLN A 108 14.77 -3.55 -7.55
CA GLN A 108 14.91 -3.15 -8.94
C GLN A 108 13.58 -3.27 -9.66
N ARG A 109 13.27 -2.28 -10.47
CA ARG A 109 12.09 -2.30 -11.34
C ARG A 109 12.43 -1.78 -12.73
N LEU A 110 12.11 -2.56 -13.73
CA LEU A 110 12.13 -2.16 -15.13
C LEU A 110 10.69 -2.15 -15.66
N LEU A 111 10.29 -1.09 -16.37
CA LEU A 111 9.04 -1.02 -17.13
C LEU A 111 9.33 -0.54 -18.55
N ILE A 112 8.81 -1.28 -19.51
CA ILE A 112 8.77 -0.88 -20.94
C ILE A 112 7.32 -0.97 -21.38
N SER A 113 6.74 0.17 -21.81
CA SER A 113 5.32 0.22 -22.16
C SER A 113 5.08 1.08 -23.43
N PRO A 114 5.03 0.46 -24.61
CA PRO A 114 4.49 1.09 -25.82
C PRO A 114 2.97 1.21 -25.76
N GLN A 115 2.46 2.36 -26.18
CA GLN A 115 1.04 2.66 -26.33
C GLN A 115 0.79 3.22 -27.71
N LEU A 116 -0.20 2.67 -28.41
CA LEU A 116 -0.66 3.13 -29.71
C LEU A 116 -2.05 3.75 -29.58
N ASP A 117 -2.16 5.05 -29.82
CA ASP A 117 -3.43 5.77 -29.88
C ASP A 117 -3.89 5.90 -31.32
N VAL A 118 -5.13 5.52 -31.62
CA VAL A 118 -5.73 5.58 -32.94
C VAL A 118 -7.03 6.41 -32.91
N ARG A 119 -7.24 7.21 -33.97
CA ARG A 119 -8.43 8.05 -34.17
C ARG A 119 -9.00 7.76 -35.54
N LEU A 120 -9.87 6.77 -35.67
CA LEU A 120 -10.38 6.29 -36.95
C LEU A 120 -11.65 6.98 -37.37
N GLY A 121 -12.46 7.53 -36.45
CA GLY A 121 -13.73 8.19 -36.76
C GLY A 121 -14.77 7.23 -37.37
N LYS A 122 -14.69 5.91 -37.04
CA LYS A 122 -15.63 4.91 -37.56
C LYS A 122 -16.73 4.66 -36.54
N SER A 123 -17.87 4.14 -37.01
CA SER A 123 -19.02 3.83 -36.13
C SER A 123 -18.77 2.74 -35.08
N TRP A 124 -17.79 1.90 -35.31
CA TRP A 124 -17.38 0.85 -34.38
C TRP A 124 -16.11 1.22 -33.57
N LEU A 125 -15.34 2.21 -34.02
CA LEU A 125 -14.12 2.70 -33.37
C LEU A 125 -13.86 4.16 -33.75
N ASP A 126 -14.21 5.09 -32.88
CA ASP A 126 -13.85 6.49 -33.05
C ASP A 126 -12.41 6.75 -32.58
N LYS A 127 -12.15 6.35 -31.32
CA LYS A 127 -10.83 6.43 -30.69
C LYS A 127 -10.53 5.13 -29.98
N GLY A 128 -9.28 4.70 -30.04
CA GLY A 128 -8.80 3.53 -29.33
C GLY A 128 -7.38 3.68 -28.87
N THR A 129 -7.06 2.98 -27.81
CA THR A 129 -5.72 2.89 -27.24
C THR A 129 -5.37 1.42 -27.08
N PHE A 130 -4.22 1.03 -27.63
CA PHE A 130 -3.62 -0.28 -27.36
C PHE A 130 -2.37 -0.06 -26.53
N THR A 131 -2.29 -0.76 -25.41
CA THR A 131 -1.13 -0.70 -24.53
C THR A 131 -0.55 -2.11 -24.34
N VAL A 132 0.74 -2.25 -24.63
CA VAL A 132 1.53 -3.42 -24.23
C VAL A 132 2.47 -2.97 -23.12
N ALA A 133 2.67 -3.80 -22.10
CA ALA A 133 3.69 -3.52 -21.11
C ALA A 133 4.40 -4.79 -20.66
N TYR A 134 5.69 -4.63 -20.42
CA TYR A 134 6.52 -5.60 -19.73
C TYR A 134 7.12 -4.93 -18.49
N GLN A 135 7.05 -5.60 -17.34
CA GLN A 135 7.73 -5.21 -16.13
C GLN A 135 8.52 -6.38 -15.56
N ASN A 136 9.72 -6.08 -15.07
CA ASN A 136 10.49 -6.98 -14.23
C ASN A 136 10.73 -6.30 -12.88
N ILE A 137 10.43 -7.02 -11.80
CA ILE A 137 10.59 -6.53 -10.42
C ILE A 137 11.41 -7.56 -9.66
N LYS A 138 12.48 -7.10 -9.02
CA LYS A 138 13.33 -7.92 -8.14
C LYS A 138 13.30 -7.36 -6.73
N GLU A 139 13.10 -8.24 -5.77
CA GLU A 139 13.14 -7.94 -4.35
C GLU A 139 13.81 -9.09 -3.61
N SER A 140 14.54 -8.78 -2.55
CA SER A 140 15.09 -9.80 -1.66
C SER A 140 14.87 -9.39 -0.21
N ARG A 141 14.83 -10.40 0.67
CA ARG A 141 14.76 -10.24 2.13
C ARG A 141 15.95 -10.94 2.73
N ILE A 142 16.79 -10.16 3.37
CA ILE A 142 17.99 -10.64 4.03
C ILE A 142 17.82 -10.42 5.53
N GLN A 143 18.07 -11.45 6.32
CA GLN A 143 17.92 -11.37 7.77
C GLN A 143 18.96 -12.23 8.49
N ARG A 144 19.35 -11.77 9.69
CA ARG A 144 20.22 -12.46 10.65
C ARG A 144 19.81 -12.11 12.07
N LYS A 145 19.66 -13.11 12.95
CA LYS A 145 19.44 -12.89 14.39
C LYS A 145 20.71 -12.25 15.02
N LEU A 146 20.56 -11.48 16.10
CA LEU A 146 21.65 -10.67 16.65
C LEU A 146 22.89 -11.48 17.03
N THR A 147 22.70 -12.63 17.68
CA THR A 147 23.79 -13.49 18.15
C THR A 147 24.20 -14.57 17.16
N SER A 148 23.50 -14.68 16.02
CA SER A 148 23.72 -15.72 15.01
C SER A 148 24.73 -15.29 13.96
N LEU A 149 25.49 -16.26 13.44
CA LEU A 149 26.32 -16.12 12.25
C LEU A 149 25.55 -16.51 10.97
N GLU A 150 24.34 -17.06 11.09
CA GLU A 150 23.52 -17.52 10.00
C GLU A 150 22.74 -16.39 9.36
N ARG A 151 23.06 -16.06 8.10
CA ARG A 151 22.36 -15.04 7.30
C ARG A 151 21.50 -15.73 6.26
N SER A 152 20.19 -15.50 6.30
CA SER A 152 19.24 -16.05 5.34
C SER A 152 18.88 -15.04 4.25
N TYR A 153 18.68 -15.53 3.05
CA TYR A 153 18.34 -14.80 1.84
C TYR A 153 17.07 -15.37 1.24
N ARG A 154 16.07 -14.54 0.96
CA ARG A 154 14.86 -14.87 0.20
C ARG A 154 14.76 -13.91 -0.96
N ASN A 155 14.81 -14.41 -2.17
CA ASN A 155 14.84 -13.62 -3.40
C ASN A 155 13.59 -13.89 -4.21
N GLU A 156 12.92 -12.85 -4.62
CA GLU A 156 11.76 -12.90 -5.49
C GLU A 156 12.03 -12.12 -6.79
N ASN A 157 11.69 -12.75 -7.92
CA ASN A 157 11.68 -12.11 -9.23
C ASN A 157 10.28 -12.24 -9.83
N VAL A 158 9.72 -11.11 -10.29
CA VAL A 158 8.38 -11.06 -10.87
C VAL A 158 8.46 -10.49 -12.27
N ASP A 159 8.03 -11.28 -13.24
CA ASP A 159 7.84 -10.84 -14.62
C ASP A 159 6.35 -10.62 -14.89
N VAL A 160 6.01 -9.45 -15.45
CA VAL A 160 4.63 -9.04 -15.72
C VAL A 160 4.49 -8.65 -17.19
N PHE A 161 3.59 -9.33 -17.88
CA PHE A 161 3.21 -9.00 -19.25
C PHE A 161 1.75 -8.54 -19.27
N SER A 162 1.46 -7.42 -19.92
CA SER A 162 0.08 -6.97 -20.11
C SER A 162 -0.18 -6.50 -21.52
N PHE A 163 -1.42 -6.71 -21.97
CA PHE A 163 -1.94 -6.20 -23.23
C PHE A 163 -3.37 -5.74 -23.03
N ASN A 164 -3.62 -4.46 -23.26
CA ASN A 164 -4.91 -3.82 -23.05
C ASN A 164 -5.36 -3.13 -24.34
N GLY A 165 -6.68 -3.18 -24.59
CA GLY A 165 -7.32 -2.40 -25.64
C GLY A 165 -8.54 -1.67 -25.07
N ASP A 166 -8.54 -0.34 -25.20
CA ASP A 166 -9.58 0.57 -24.70
C ASP A 166 -10.17 1.35 -25.87
N PHE A 167 -11.47 1.28 -26.09
CA PHE A 167 -12.14 1.83 -27.26
C PHE A 167 -13.33 2.68 -26.86
N ILE A 168 -13.55 3.76 -27.62
CA ILE A 168 -14.65 4.69 -27.43
C ILE A 168 -15.38 4.91 -28.75
N VAL A 169 -16.72 4.88 -28.68
CA VAL A 169 -17.62 5.14 -29.80
C VAL A 169 -18.71 6.12 -29.37
N PRO A 170 -18.79 7.32 -29.95
CA PRO A 170 -19.93 8.19 -29.76
C PRO A 170 -21.15 7.61 -30.49
N VAL A 171 -22.22 7.36 -29.74
CA VAL A 171 -23.49 6.82 -30.28
C VAL A 171 -24.42 7.95 -30.71
N SER A 172 -24.53 8.99 -29.89
CA SER A 172 -25.34 10.18 -30.18
C SER A 172 -24.66 11.45 -29.68
N LYS A 173 -24.41 12.39 -30.60
CA LYS A 173 -23.87 13.70 -30.23
C LYS A 173 -24.89 14.56 -29.49
N LYS A 174 -26.18 14.44 -29.84
CA LYS A 174 -27.27 15.23 -29.23
C LYS A 174 -27.44 14.88 -27.74
N GLU A 175 -27.32 13.60 -27.41
CA GLU A 175 -27.51 13.10 -26.06
C GLU A 175 -26.19 12.85 -25.34
N ASN A 176 -25.06 13.25 -25.95
CA ASN A 176 -23.71 12.96 -25.47
C ASN A 176 -23.56 11.48 -25.02
N THR A 177 -24.07 10.59 -25.88
CA THR A 177 -24.08 9.15 -25.64
C THR A 177 -22.83 8.53 -26.20
N ALA A 178 -22.13 7.76 -25.37
CA ALA A 178 -20.92 7.04 -25.75
C ALA A 178 -20.95 5.61 -25.21
N LEU A 179 -20.43 4.69 -26.03
CA LEU A 179 -20.03 3.35 -25.61
C LEU A 179 -18.53 3.32 -25.44
N THR A 180 -18.09 2.70 -24.34
CA THR A 180 -16.70 2.29 -24.13
C THR A 180 -16.66 0.78 -24.07
N TYR A 181 -15.68 0.17 -24.71
CA TYR A 181 -15.48 -1.27 -24.59
C TYR A 181 -13.99 -1.57 -24.66
N GLY A 182 -13.62 -2.71 -24.14
CA GLY A 182 -12.21 -3.07 -24.13
C GLY A 182 -11.97 -4.46 -23.59
N PHE A 183 -10.71 -4.81 -23.63
CA PHE A 183 -10.20 -6.06 -23.10
C PHE A 183 -8.89 -5.81 -22.35
N GLU A 184 -8.57 -6.73 -21.45
CA GLU A 184 -7.36 -6.73 -20.65
C GLU A 184 -6.82 -8.16 -20.59
N PHE A 185 -5.53 -8.29 -20.78
CA PHE A 185 -4.77 -9.51 -20.58
C PHE A 185 -3.60 -9.18 -19.68
N LEU A 186 -3.44 -9.90 -18.59
CA LEU A 186 -2.34 -9.78 -17.63
C LEU A 186 -1.79 -11.18 -17.32
N TYR A 187 -0.49 -11.35 -17.45
CA TYR A 187 0.21 -12.58 -17.06
C TYR A 187 1.40 -12.22 -16.18
N ASN A 188 1.42 -12.79 -14.98
CA ASN A 188 2.51 -12.65 -14.01
C ASN A 188 3.19 -14.00 -13.82
N GLU A 189 4.51 -13.99 -13.72
CA GLU A 189 5.32 -15.12 -13.31
C GLU A 189 6.17 -14.71 -12.11
N VAL A 190 6.16 -15.53 -11.06
CA VAL A 190 6.90 -15.30 -9.82
C VAL A 190 7.83 -16.45 -9.58
N SER A 191 9.13 -16.14 -9.50
CA SER A 191 10.17 -17.06 -9.07
C SER A 191 10.59 -16.71 -7.65
N SER A 192 10.63 -17.68 -6.76
CA SER A 192 11.08 -17.52 -5.37
C SER A 192 12.20 -18.50 -5.08
N ASN A 193 13.26 -18.01 -4.48
CA ASN A 193 14.45 -18.80 -4.12
C ASN A 193 14.93 -18.38 -2.74
N ALA A 194 15.30 -19.34 -1.90
CA ALA A 194 15.86 -19.08 -0.58
C ALA A 194 17.08 -19.94 -0.29
N PHE A 195 18.05 -19.38 0.43
CA PHE A 195 19.24 -20.06 0.89
C PHE A 195 19.83 -19.30 2.09
N GLY A 196 20.62 -19.98 2.89
CA GLY A 196 21.37 -19.41 4.00
C GLY A 196 22.88 -19.53 3.80
N LYS A 197 23.62 -18.61 4.42
CA LYS A 197 25.08 -18.63 4.47
C LYS A 197 25.55 -18.34 5.89
N THR A 198 26.52 -19.10 6.36
CA THR A 198 27.17 -18.88 7.66
C THR A 198 28.31 -17.89 7.47
N LEU A 199 28.32 -16.80 8.25
CA LEU A 199 29.38 -15.81 8.24
C LEU A 199 30.70 -16.40 8.79
N ASN A 200 31.80 -16.10 8.12
CA ASN A 200 33.13 -16.30 8.64
C ASN A 200 33.63 -14.94 9.17
N VAL A 201 33.82 -14.82 10.50
CA VAL A 201 34.16 -13.56 11.16
C VAL A 201 35.47 -13.65 11.91
N SER A 202 36.23 -12.54 11.96
CA SER A 202 37.39 -12.35 12.80
C SER A 202 37.24 -11.07 13.59
N GLY A 203 36.94 -11.19 14.90
CA GLY A 203 36.53 -10.04 15.70
C GLY A 203 35.19 -9.48 15.14
N ASN A 204 35.22 -8.22 14.74
CA ASN A 204 34.07 -7.54 14.13
C ASN A 204 34.10 -7.51 12.59
N GLU A 205 35.10 -8.12 11.96
CA GLU A 205 35.25 -8.12 10.50
C GLU A 205 34.62 -9.38 9.90
N ILE A 206 33.81 -9.23 8.86
CA ILE A 206 33.27 -10.33 8.06
C ILE A 206 34.27 -10.65 6.95
N LEU A 207 34.94 -11.81 7.06
CA LEU A 207 35.93 -12.27 6.09
C LEU A 207 35.31 -12.99 4.88
N GLY A 208 34.03 -13.35 4.97
CA GLY A 208 33.31 -14.10 3.94
C GLY A 208 32.29 -15.07 4.52
N PHE A 209 32.09 -16.18 3.83
CA PHE A 209 31.13 -17.22 4.22
C PHE A 209 31.82 -18.59 4.27
N SER A 210 31.46 -19.43 5.25
CA SER A 210 32.02 -20.77 5.42
C SER A 210 31.11 -21.85 4.84
N ASP A 211 29.83 -21.84 5.16
CA ASP A 211 28.86 -22.90 4.82
C ASP A 211 27.56 -22.33 4.26
N ASN A 212 26.81 -23.19 3.55
CA ASN A 212 25.46 -22.90 3.10
C ASN A 212 24.49 -23.81 3.88
N PHE A 213 23.30 -23.29 4.17
CA PHE A 213 22.21 -24.05 4.79
C PHE A 213 20.89 -23.79 4.07
N SER A 214 19.94 -24.71 4.23
CA SER A 214 18.59 -24.58 3.65
C SER A 214 17.76 -23.56 4.41
N VAL A 215 16.92 -22.80 3.68
CA VAL A 215 15.99 -21.81 4.21
C VAL A 215 14.67 -21.94 3.47
N GLN A 216 13.54 -21.87 4.20
CA GLN A 216 12.22 -21.86 3.60
C GLN A 216 12.03 -20.67 2.68
N SER A 217 11.67 -20.91 1.43
CA SER A 217 11.27 -19.86 0.49
C SER A 217 9.94 -19.21 0.92
N ARG A 218 9.73 -17.96 0.53
CA ARG A 218 8.52 -17.21 0.89
C ARG A 218 7.31 -17.65 0.07
N TYR A 219 7.53 -17.87 -1.23
CA TYR A 219 6.53 -18.35 -2.20
C TYR A 219 6.98 -19.69 -2.77
N PRO A 220 6.10 -20.40 -3.49
CA PRO A 220 6.43 -21.69 -4.07
C PRO A 220 7.71 -21.66 -4.91
N ASP A 221 8.68 -22.48 -4.52
CA ASP A 221 10.01 -22.56 -5.12
C ASP A 221 10.02 -23.24 -6.49
N GLY A 222 8.99 -24.03 -6.82
CA GLY A 222 8.71 -24.52 -8.16
C GLY A 222 8.13 -23.48 -9.12
N GLY A 223 8.00 -22.23 -8.64
CA GLY A 223 7.45 -21.10 -9.38
C GLY A 223 5.94 -20.98 -9.29
N SER A 224 5.44 -19.80 -9.64
CA SER A 224 4.01 -19.52 -9.72
C SER A 224 3.67 -18.60 -10.88
N SER A 225 2.48 -18.78 -11.44
CA SER A 225 1.96 -17.93 -12.51
C SER A 225 0.52 -17.50 -12.22
N TYR A 226 0.18 -16.30 -12.64
CA TYR A 226 -1.16 -15.75 -12.53
C TYR A 226 -1.57 -15.11 -13.86
N LEU A 227 -2.65 -15.64 -14.44
CA LEU A 227 -3.28 -15.11 -15.66
C LEU A 227 -4.59 -14.44 -15.30
N SER A 228 -4.82 -13.23 -15.80
CA SER A 228 -6.11 -12.53 -15.76
C SER A 228 -6.49 -12.07 -17.16
N CYS A 229 -7.70 -12.44 -17.59
CA CYS A 229 -8.29 -11.99 -18.83
C CYS A 229 -9.63 -11.33 -18.53
N ALA A 230 -9.87 -10.16 -19.12
CA ALA A 230 -11.15 -9.48 -18.95
C ALA A 230 -11.64 -8.83 -20.24
N ALA A 231 -12.97 -8.70 -20.32
CA ALA A 231 -13.66 -7.87 -21.32
C ALA A 231 -14.71 -7.01 -20.61
N TYR A 232 -14.90 -5.79 -21.09
CA TYR A 232 -15.85 -4.88 -20.48
C TYR A 232 -16.58 -4.03 -21.52
N LEU A 233 -17.77 -3.58 -21.11
CA LEU A 233 -18.61 -2.64 -21.85
C LEU A 233 -19.10 -1.56 -20.89
N GLY A 234 -18.93 -0.31 -21.26
CA GLY A 234 -19.43 0.86 -20.56
C GLY A 234 -20.38 1.68 -21.42
N TYR A 235 -21.36 2.27 -20.79
CA TYR A 235 -22.33 3.12 -21.43
C TYR A 235 -22.49 4.41 -20.64
N ARG A 236 -22.44 5.56 -21.36
CA ARG A 236 -22.72 6.87 -20.81
C ARG A 236 -23.74 7.59 -21.66
N GLN A 237 -24.71 8.24 -21.01
CA GLN A 237 -25.73 9.05 -21.65
C GLN A 237 -26.09 10.26 -20.80
N ASP A 238 -26.19 11.43 -21.42
CA ASP A 238 -26.85 12.58 -20.83
C ASP A 238 -28.37 12.45 -21.07
N LEU A 239 -29.10 11.95 -20.05
CA LEU A 239 -30.56 11.77 -20.10
C LEU A 239 -31.30 13.10 -20.23
N SER A 240 -30.67 14.17 -19.75
CA SER A 240 -31.13 15.54 -19.88
C SER A 240 -29.97 16.52 -19.67
N THR A 241 -30.22 17.82 -19.82
CA THR A 241 -29.22 18.87 -19.50
C THR A 241 -28.82 18.86 -18.00
N LYS A 242 -29.55 18.13 -17.16
CA LYS A 242 -29.34 18.06 -15.71
C LYS A 242 -28.95 16.68 -15.20
N SER A 243 -29.01 15.65 -16.04
CA SER A 243 -28.88 14.27 -15.58
C SER A 243 -28.01 13.47 -16.51
N THR A 244 -27.03 12.75 -15.95
CA THR A 244 -26.13 11.84 -16.66
C THR A 244 -26.20 10.46 -16.02
N LEU A 245 -26.37 9.43 -16.85
CA LEU A 245 -26.26 8.02 -16.50
C LEU A 245 -24.92 7.48 -16.97
N ASN A 246 -24.24 6.73 -16.11
CA ASN A 246 -23.08 5.92 -16.45
C ASN A 246 -23.35 4.48 -15.99
N SER A 247 -23.03 3.50 -16.82
CA SER A 247 -23.14 2.10 -16.44
C SER A 247 -22.02 1.29 -17.08
N GLY A 248 -21.69 0.16 -16.49
CA GLY A 248 -20.68 -0.73 -17.02
C GLY A 248 -20.86 -2.15 -16.53
N ILE A 249 -20.41 -3.09 -17.35
CA ILE A 249 -20.33 -4.50 -17.03
C ILE A 249 -18.95 -5.01 -17.43
N ARG A 250 -18.36 -5.86 -16.61
CA ARG A 250 -17.07 -6.49 -16.85
C ARG A 250 -17.16 -7.99 -16.52
N PHE A 251 -16.66 -8.81 -17.42
CA PHE A 251 -16.36 -10.21 -17.18
C PHE A 251 -14.84 -10.35 -16.98
N THR A 252 -14.43 -11.07 -15.94
CA THR A 252 -13.03 -11.38 -15.68
C THR A 252 -12.89 -12.86 -15.41
N LYS A 253 -11.87 -13.47 -15.97
CA LYS A 253 -11.42 -14.84 -15.67
C LYS A 253 -9.97 -14.80 -15.20
N THR A 254 -9.68 -15.50 -14.10
CA THR A 254 -8.34 -15.63 -13.55
C THR A 254 -7.94 -17.10 -13.43
N ASN A 255 -6.68 -17.39 -13.63
CA ASN A 255 -6.08 -18.70 -13.40
C ASN A 255 -4.76 -18.51 -12.65
N LEU A 256 -4.59 -19.21 -11.54
CA LEU A 256 -3.37 -19.24 -10.76
C LEU A 256 -2.85 -20.68 -10.73
N LYS A 257 -1.53 -20.82 -10.92
CA LYS A 257 -0.79 -22.08 -10.77
C LYS A 257 0.46 -21.82 -9.96
N ALA A 258 0.78 -22.74 -9.06
CA ALA A 258 2.01 -22.68 -8.28
C ALA A 258 2.41 -24.09 -7.84
N SER A 259 3.69 -24.33 -7.57
CA SER A 259 4.19 -25.62 -7.12
C SER A 259 5.25 -25.45 -6.03
N TRP A 260 5.11 -26.19 -4.93
CA TRP A 260 6.10 -26.34 -3.89
C TRP A 260 6.94 -27.58 -4.16
N ILE A 261 8.26 -27.45 -4.19
CA ILE A 261 9.22 -28.55 -4.39
C ILE A 261 9.90 -28.91 -3.06
N ASP A 262 10.46 -27.90 -2.37
CA ASP A 262 11.13 -28.10 -1.09
C ASP A 262 10.10 -28.15 0.06
N GLN A 263 10.08 -29.25 0.79
CA GLN A 263 9.23 -29.48 1.95
C GLN A 263 10.06 -29.80 3.21
N THR A 264 11.33 -29.41 3.21
CA THR A 264 12.25 -29.71 4.31
C THR A 264 11.83 -29.01 5.61
N HIS A 265 11.33 -27.79 5.50
CA HIS A 265 10.96 -26.96 6.65
C HIS A 265 9.48 -27.09 7.06
N ILE A 266 8.59 -27.23 6.08
CA ILE A 266 7.16 -27.43 6.29
C ILE A 266 6.65 -28.47 5.30
N GLN A 267 6.02 -29.52 5.83
CA GLN A 267 5.34 -30.52 4.99
C GLN A 267 3.93 -30.02 4.68
N LEU A 268 3.70 -29.69 3.41
CA LEU A 268 2.39 -29.27 2.93
C LEU A 268 1.61 -30.48 2.41
N PRO A 269 0.32 -30.63 2.74
CA PRO A 269 -0.50 -31.73 2.24
C PRO A 269 -0.72 -31.67 0.72
N GLU A 270 -0.71 -30.47 0.15
CA GLU A 270 -0.86 -30.21 -1.28
C GLU A 270 0.27 -29.30 -1.76
N THR A 271 1.03 -29.79 -2.74
CA THR A 271 2.19 -29.08 -3.30
C THR A 271 1.85 -28.33 -4.58
N ASP A 272 0.89 -28.83 -5.36
CA ASP A 272 0.44 -28.24 -6.61
C ASP A 272 -0.83 -27.44 -6.38
N ILE A 273 -0.74 -26.13 -6.56
CA ILE A 273 -1.82 -25.19 -6.36
C ILE A 273 -2.40 -24.81 -7.72
N ARG A 274 -3.72 -24.94 -7.87
CA ARG A 274 -4.47 -24.48 -9.05
C ARG A 274 -5.76 -23.82 -8.63
N LEU A 275 -5.95 -22.57 -9.02
CA LEU A 275 -7.19 -21.84 -8.84
C LEU A 275 -7.69 -21.27 -10.17
N ASP A 276 -8.95 -21.57 -10.50
CA ASP A 276 -9.67 -21.01 -11.64
C ASP A 276 -10.89 -20.25 -11.13
N ASN A 277 -10.93 -18.94 -11.34
CA ASN A 277 -12.03 -18.10 -10.92
C ASN A 277 -12.57 -17.29 -12.08
N SER A 278 -13.87 -16.97 -12.02
CA SER A 278 -14.50 -16.02 -12.94
C SER A 278 -15.55 -15.20 -12.22
N ALA A 279 -15.72 -13.97 -12.66
CA ALA A 279 -16.73 -13.09 -12.10
C ALA A 279 -17.29 -12.14 -13.16
N VAL A 280 -18.56 -11.79 -12.97
CA VAL A 280 -19.19 -10.64 -13.63
C VAL A 280 -19.35 -9.56 -12.58
N THR A 281 -18.85 -8.37 -12.89
CA THR A 281 -19.03 -7.18 -12.06
C THR A 281 -19.72 -6.09 -12.85
N ALA A 282 -20.49 -5.25 -12.16
CA ALA A 282 -21.25 -4.18 -12.79
C ALA A 282 -21.24 -2.91 -11.97
N THR A 283 -21.44 -1.79 -12.63
CA THR A 283 -21.63 -0.48 -11.99
C THR A 283 -22.74 0.30 -12.67
N ILE A 284 -23.48 1.06 -11.89
CA ILE A 284 -24.43 2.05 -12.36
C ILE A 284 -24.28 3.31 -11.52
N GLY A 285 -24.04 4.43 -12.19
CA GLY A 285 -23.88 5.73 -11.57
C GLY A 285 -24.84 6.75 -12.17
N TYR A 286 -25.46 7.55 -11.32
CA TYR A 286 -26.37 8.59 -11.72
C TYR A 286 -25.94 9.92 -11.11
N VAL A 287 -25.81 10.96 -11.94
CA VAL A 287 -25.51 12.32 -11.52
C VAL A 287 -26.68 13.22 -11.89
N HIS A 288 -27.20 13.96 -10.91
CA HIS A 288 -28.27 14.92 -11.09
C HIS A 288 -27.86 16.32 -10.64
N LYS A 289 -28.02 17.31 -11.52
CA LYS A 289 -27.73 18.73 -11.29
C LYS A 289 -29.02 19.54 -11.47
N PRO A 290 -29.93 19.57 -10.45
CA PRO A 290 -31.20 20.26 -10.56
C PRO A 290 -31.03 21.76 -10.84
N SER A 291 -29.95 22.34 -10.36
CA SER A 291 -29.57 23.73 -10.61
C SER A 291 -28.05 23.87 -10.79
N LYS A 292 -27.60 25.08 -11.13
CA LYS A 292 -26.16 25.40 -11.22
C LYS A 292 -25.40 25.21 -9.88
N ASN A 293 -26.13 25.21 -8.77
CA ASN A 293 -25.57 25.24 -7.43
C ASN A 293 -25.62 23.89 -6.71
N TRP A 294 -26.29 22.87 -7.26
CA TRP A 294 -26.43 21.58 -6.62
C TRP A 294 -26.05 20.43 -7.57
N GLN A 295 -25.35 19.44 -7.02
CA GLN A 295 -25.12 18.17 -7.67
C GLN A 295 -25.34 17.05 -6.66
N PHE A 296 -26.08 16.04 -7.10
CA PHE A 296 -26.28 14.77 -6.41
C PHE A 296 -25.66 13.68 -7.26
N ASN A 297 -25.02 12.73 -6.62
CA ASN A 297 -24.47 11.53 -7.28
C ASN A 297 -24.83 10.29 -6.47
N THR A 298 -25.14 9.22 -7.16
CA THR A 298 -25.38 7.90 -6.59
C THR A 298 -24.66 6.87 -7.44
N VAL A 299 -24.00 5.91 -6.80
CA VAL A 299 -23.33 4.79 -7.48
C VAL A 299 -23.70 3.50 -6.77
N LEU A 300 -24.07 2.49 -7.57
CA LEU A 300 -24.15 1.10 -7.15
C LEU A 300 -23.08 0.34 -7.93
N ALA A 301 -22.26 -0.42 -7.25
CA ALA A 301 -21.17 -1.15 -7.89
C ALA A 301 -20.95 -2.50 -7.23
N SER A 302 -20.51 -3.46 -8.03
CA SER A 302 -19.95 -4.71 -7.55
C SER A 302 -18.48 -4.84 -7.97
N GLY A 303 -17.69 -5.50 -7.14
CA GLY A 303 -16.32 -5.86 -7.40
C GLY A 303 -16.02 -7.28 -6.93
N PHE A 304 -14.91 -7.85 -7.38
CA PHE A 304 -14.44 -9.12 -6.83
C PHE A 304 -12.93 -9.10 -6.68
N ARG A 305 -12.43 -9.89 -5.74
CA ARG A 305 -11.02 -10.17 -5.52
C ARG A 305 -10.78 -11.67 -5.66
N SER A 306 -10.05 -12.06 -6.69
CA SER A 306 -9.54 -13.43 -6.81
C SER A 306 -8.31 -13.57 -5.91
N PRO A 307 -8.21 -14.66 -5.10
CA PRO A 307 -6.99 -14.92 -4.36
C PRO A 307 -5.77 -14.96 -5.27
N ASN A 308 -4.68 -14.36 -4.82
CA ASN A 308 -3.39 -14.35 -5.51
C ASN A 308 -2.36 -15.22 -4.79
N ILE A 309 -1.12 -15.26 -5.26
CA ILE A 309 -0.09 -16.12 -4.67
C ILE A 309 0.28 -15.71 -3.24
N ASP A 310 0.17 -14.44 -2.87
CA ASP A 310 0.41 -13.99 -1.50
C ASP A 310 -0.71 -14.44 -0.55
N ASP A 311 -1.93 -14.62 -1.06
CA ASP A 311 -3.07 -15.13 -0.28
C ASP A 311 -2.97 -16.65 -0.02
N ILE A 312 -2.61 -17.43 -1.04
CA ILE A 312 -2.78 -18.89 -1.02
C ILE A 312 -1.48 -19.67 -0.96
N GLY A 313 -0.34 -19.07 -1.27
CA GLY A 313 0.93 -19.78 -1.40
C GLY A 313 2.06 -19.26 -0.52
N ARG A 314 1.79 -18.33 0.37
CA ARG A 314 2.83 -17.73 1.20
C ARG A 314 3.15 -18.54 2.44
N VAL A 315 4.46 -18.74 2.72
CA VAL A 315 4.97 -19.16 4.03
C VAL A 315 5.68 -17.97 4.67
N ARG A 316 5.25 -17.57 5.88
CA ARG A 316 5.81 -16.43 6.58
C ARG A 316 5.62 -16.56 8.08
N GLU A 317 6.71 -16.41 8.84
CA GLU A 317 6.66 -16.20 10.29
C GLU A 317 6.51 -14.71 10.61
N LYS A 318 5.67 -14.39 11.61
CA LYS A 318 5.60 -13.07 12.28
C LYS A 318 5.00 -13.25 13.67
N SER A 319 5.71 -12.78 14.71
CA SER A 319 5.19 -12.66 16.08
C SER A 319 4.60 -13.96 16.65
N GLY A 320 5.29 -15.10 16.48
CA GLY A 320 4.86 -16.40 16.98
C GLY A 320 3.82 -17.14 16.12
N TYR A 321 3.58 -16.65 14.90
CA TYR A 321 2.65 -17.23 13.93
C TYR A 321 3.31 -17.53 12.60
N VAL A 322 3.15 -18.75 12.11
CA VAL A 322 3.52 -19.13 10.74
C VAL A 322 2.29 -19.15 9.84
N THR A 323 2.26 -18.26 8.86
CA THR A 323 1.24 -18.32 7.80
C THR A 323 1.59 -19.43 6.84
N VAL A 324 0.62 -20.31 6.56
CA VAL A 324 0.77 -21.44 5.62
C VAL A 324 -0.19 -21.31 4.44
N PRO A 325 0.08 -22.01 3.32
CA PRO A 325 -0.80 -22.06 2.16
C PRO A 325 -2.20 -22.61 2.49
N ASN A 326 -3.23 -21.99 1.91
CA ASN A 326 -4.59 -22.52 1.88
C ASN A 326 -5.15 -22.49 0.45
N ILE A 327 -5.21 -23.66 -0.18
CA ILE A 327 -5.65 -23.83 -1.57
C ILE A 327 -7.18 -23.75 -1.76
N TYR A 328 -7.95 -23.75 -0.67
CA TYR A 328 -9.42 -23.78 -0.70
C TYR A 328 -10.05 -22.40 -0.72
N LEU A 329 -9.26 -21.33 -0.84
CA LEU A 329 -9.76 -19.97 -0.90
C LEU A 329 -10.66 -19.74 -2.11
N LYS A 330 -11.79 -19.09 -1.85
CA LYS A 330 -12.75 -18.62 -2.85
C LYS A 330 -12.58 -17.13 -3.09
N PRO A 331 -13.03 -16.61 -4.24
CA PRO A 331 -13.07 -15.16 -4.46
C PRO A 331 -13.95 -14.45 -3.41
N GLU A 332 -13.50 -13.26 -3.02
CA GLU A 332 -14.26 -12.30 -2.23
C GLU A 332 -15.04 -11.38 -3.17
N PHE A 333 -16.30 -11.07 -2.83
CA PHE A 333 -17.14 -10.12 -3.56
C PHE A 333 -17.46 -8.91 -2.70
N ALA A 334 -17.49 -7.75 -3.35
CA ALA A 334 -17.88 -6.49 -2.75
C ALA A 334 -19.08 -5.90 -3.48
N TYR A 335 -20.09 -5.46 -2.73
CA TYR A 335 -21.25 -4.74 -3.23
C TYR A 335 -21.35 -3.40 -2.52
N SER A 336 -21.19 -2.31 -3.27
CA SER A 336 -21.11 -0.96 -2.73
C SER A 336 -22.26 -0.09 -3.21
N ALA A 337 -22.81 0.69 -2.27
CA ALA A 337 -23.75 1.76 -2.54
C ALA A 337 -23.16 3.07 -2.03
N GLU A 338 -23.10 4.09 -2.90
CA GLU A 338 -22.58 5.40 -2.58
C GLU A 338 -23.62 6.48 -2.89
N ALA A 339 -23.64 7.52 -2.05
CA ALA A 339 -24.41 8.73 -2.27
C ALA A 339 -23.57 9.98 -1.95
N GLY A 340 -23.66 10.97 -2.80
CA GLY A 340 -22.94 12.22 -2.63
C GLY A 340 -23.78 13.43 -2.96
N ILE A 341 -23.50 14.52 -2.27
CA ILE A 341 -24.11 15.85 -2.47
C ILE A 341 -23.03 16.90 -2.54
N GLN A 342 -23.14 17.81 -3.49
CA GLN A 342 -22.27 18.99 -3.59
C GLN A 342 -23.11 20.25 -3.73
N LYS A 343 -22.75 21.25 -2.93
CA LYS A 343 -23.29 22.61 -2.99
C LYS A 343 -22.23 23.57 -3.47
N TYR A 344 -22.54 24.33 -4.52
CA TYR A 344 -21.69 25.37 -5.07
C TYR A 344 -22.21 26.75 -4.66
N PHE A 345 -21.29 27.64 -4.35
CA PHE A 345 -21.53 29.02 -3.95
C PHE A 345 -20.73 29.99 -4.82
N ASN A 346 -21.11 31.25 -4.86
CA ASN A 346 -20.40 32.33 -5.51
C ASN A 346 -19.96 31.96 -6.96
N ASP A 347 -20.92 31.59 -7.80
CA ASP A 347 -20.66 31.15 -9.18
C ASP A 347 -19.60 30.04 -9.30
N LYS A 348 -19.70 29.04 -8.40
CA LYS A 348 -18.82 27.88 -8.29
C LYS A 348 -17.39 28.18 -7.81
N LYS A 349 -17.14 29.39 -7.28
CA LYS A 349 -15.85 29.71 -6.69
C LYS A 349 -15.59 29.00 -5.36
N PHE A 350 -16.66 28.53 -4.70
CA PHE A 350 -16.60 27.73 -3.47
C PHE A 350 -17.56 26.56 -3.53
N ARG A 351 -17.15 25.40 -3.06
CA ARG A 351 -17.98 24.19 -2.97
C ARG A 351 -17.82 23.51 -1.62
N ILE A 352 -18.90 22.89 -1.17
CA ILE A 352 -18.92 21.94 -0.05
C ILE A 352 -19.49 20.63 -0.58
N GLY A 353 -18.87 19.51 -0.26
CA GLY A 353 -19.30 18.17 -0.62
C GLY A 353 -19.42 17.27 0.60
N PHE A 354 -20.36 16.34 0.53
CA PHE A 354 -20.50 15.25 1.47
C PHE A 354 -20.75 13.96 0.69
N ASN A 355 -20.00 12.91 1.00
CA ASN A 355 -20.16 11.58 0.42
C ASN A 355 -20.29 10.56 1.54
N THR A 356 -21.11 9.55 1.32
CA THR A 356 -21.23 8.38 2.18
C THR A 356 -21.28 7.12 1.33
N TYR A 357 -20.80 6.03 1.88
CA TYR A 357 -20.84 4.72 1.24
C TYR A 357 -21.08 3.62 2.26
N TYR A 358 -21.63 2.52 1.76
CA TYR A 358 -21.75 1.27 2.46
C TYR A 358 -21.37 0.12 1.51
N THR A 359 -20.42 -0.71 1.93
CA THR A 359 -19.93 -1.85 1.18
C THR A 359 -20.16 -3.12 1.98
N LEU A 360 -20.86 -4.08 1.37
CA LEU A 360 -20.97 -5.45 1.85
C LEU A 360 -19.84 -6.27 1.22
N LEU A 361 -19.11 -7.02 2.04
CA LEU A 361 -18.13 -8.02 1.62
C LEU A 361 -18.73 -9.40 1.83
N GLU A 362 -18.70 -10.23 0.80
CA GLU A 362 -19.14 -11.64 0.83
C GLU A 362 -17.92 -12.54 0.64
N ASN A 363 -17.85 -13.63 1.39
CA ASN A 363 -16.67 -14.51 1.46
C ASN A 363 -15.39 -13.76 1.83
N TYR A 364 -15.49 -12.85 2.81
CA TYR A 364 -14.35 -12.02 3.24
C TYR A 364 -13.15 -12.89 3.61
N ILE A 365 -11.98 -12.57 3.07
CA ILE A 365 -10.73 -13.29 3.29
C ILE A 365 -10.01 -12.65 4.46
N ILE A 366 -9.84 -13.42 5.53
CA ILE A 366 -9.13 -13.03 6.75
C ILE A 366 -8.12 -14.10 7.12
N ARG A 367 -7.03 -13.72 7.80
CA ARG A 367 -6.13 -14.67 8.45
C ARG A 367 -6.74 -15.14 9.76
N ASP A 368 -6.70 -16.45 9.97
CA ASP A 368 -7.26 -17.09 11.17
C ASP A 368 -6.52 -18.40 11.46
N ASP A 369 -6.68 -18.94 12.67
CA ASP A 369 -6.10 -20.21 13.09
C ASP A 369 -6.38 -21.31 12.09
N PHE A 370 -5.38 -22.11 11.78
CA PHE A 370 -5.45 -23.13 10.76
C PHE A 370 -4.76 -24.44 11.18
N SER A 371 -5.15 -25.55 10.56
CA SER A 371 -4.52 -26.85 10.74
C SER A 371 -4.15 -27.45 9.40
N LEU A 372 -2.90 -27.85 9.24
CA LEU A 372 -2.43 -28.51 8.00
C LEU A 372 -3.00 -29.90 7.80
N ASN A 373 -3.35 -30.61 8.87
CA ASN A 373 -3.78 -32.02 8.82
C ASN A 373 -5.28 -32.22 9.13
N GLY A 374 -6.07 -31.14 9.23
CA GLY A 374 -7.50 -31.23 9.57
C GLY A 374 -7.79 -31.52 11.05
N ASP A 375 -6.79 -31.83 11.85
CA ASP A 375 -6.91 -32.00 13.31
C ASP A 375 -6.39 -30.76 14.03
N PHE A 376 -7.30 -29.84 14.31
CA PHE A 376 -6.99 -28.54 14.88
C PHE A 376 -6.29 -28.63 16.26
N LEU A 377 -6.66 -29.59 17.08
CA LEU A 377 -6.13 -29.69 18.46
C LEU A 377 -4.71 -30.27 18.52
N ALA A 378 -4.36 -31.14 17.56
CA ALA A 378 -3.04 -31.79 17.53
C ALA A 378 -2.04 -31.07 16.60
N ALA A 379 -2.51 -30.26 15.65
CA ALA A 379 -1.72 -29.74 14.53
C ALA A 379 -1.72 -28.20 14.40
N GLY A 380 -2.23 -27.49 15.40
CA GLY A 380 -2.25 -26.01 15.41
C GLY A 380 -0.88 -25.36 15.58
N HIS A 381 0.21 -26.13 15.60
CA HIS A 381 1.58 -25.67 15.79
C HIS A 381 2.53 -26.33 14.79
N VAL A 382 3.60 -25.64 14.47
CA VAL A 382 4.69 -26.14 13.62
C VAL A 382 6.04 -25.69 14.19
N TYR A 383 7.07 -26.54 14.07
CA TYR A 383 8.44 -26.09 14.29
C TYR A 383 8.92 -25.34 13.05
N TYR A 384 9.28 -24.08 13.23
CA TYR A 384 9.78 -23.23 12.17
C TYR A 384 11.02 -22.46 12.66
N ASP A 385 12.13 -22.58 11.94
CA ASP A 385 13.44 -22.02 12.34
C ASP A 385 13.86 -22.39 13.80
N GLY A 386 13.44 -23.59 14.27
CA GLY A 386 13.75 -24.12 15.60
C GLY A 386 12.85 -23.64 16.74
N GLU A 387 11.84 -22.82 16.46
CA GLU A 387 10.84 -22.34 17.42
C GLU A 387 9.49 -23.01 17.15
N LEU A 388 8.71 -23.24 18.23
CA LEU A 388 7.34 -23.78 18.11
C LEU A 388 6.38 -22.63 17.87
N GLU A 389 5.77 -22.59 16.68
CA GLU A 389 4.95 -21.49 16.21
C GLU A 389 3.50 -21.93 15.99
N ASN A 390 2.55 -21.00 16.15
CA ASN A 390 1.15 -21.22 15.82
C ASN A 390 0.94 -21.18 14.30
N ILE A 391 0.03 -22.01 13.79
CA ILE A 391 -0.31 -22.05 12.38
C ILE A 391 -1.53 -21.18 12.10
N VAL A 392 -1.39 -20.27 11.13
CA VAL A 392 -2.48 -19.47 10.60
C VAL A 392 -2.52 -19.56 9.07
N ALA A 393 -3.71 -19.40 8.49
CA ALA A 393 -3.87 -19.28 7.04
C ALA A 393 -4.95 -18.25 6.69
N ASN A 394 -4.90 -17.74 5.47
CA ASN A 394 -6.02 -16.98 4.94
C ASN A 394 -7.22 -17.91 4.71
N GLN A 395 -8.40 -17.50 5.16
CA GLN A 395 -9.65 -18.26 5.08
C GLN A 395 -10.80 -17.34 4.69
N ASN A 396 -11.80 -17.89 3.99
CA ASN A 396 -13.04 -17.16 3.78
C ASN A 396 -13.92 -17.26 5.04
N ARG A 397 -14.18 -16.14 5.69
CA ARG A 397 -15.01 -16.04 6.91
C ARG A 397 -16.23 -15.17 6.64
N GLY A 398 -17.40 -15.78 6.44
CA GLY A 398 -18.69 -15.11 6.39
C GLY A 398 -18.75 -13.81 5.60
N ASN A 399 -19.51 -12.86 6.11
CA ASN A 399 -19.70 -11.54 5.52
C ASN A 399 -19.14 -10.45 6.42
N ALA A 400 -18.70 -9.37 5.80
CA ALA A 400 -18.24 -8.17 6.50
C ALA A 400 -18.86 -6.92 5.87
N PHE A 401 -18.80 -5.79 6.56
CA PHE A 401 -19.23 -4.51 6.03
C PHE A 401 -18.21 -3.42 6.30
N ILE A 402 -18.17 -2.45 5.38
CA ILE A 402 -17.41 -1.22 5.53
C ILE A 402 -18.36 -0.07 5.21
N PHE A 403 -18.40 0.95 6.05
CA PHE A 403 -19.10 2.20 5.73
C PHE A 403 -18.24 3.40 6.09
N GLY A 404 -18.50 4.52 5.44
CA GLY A 404 -17.75 5.74 5.71
C GLY A 404 -18.45 7.01 5.25
N TYR A 405 -17.89 8.12 5.74
CA TYR A 405 -18.32 9.47 5.43
C TYR A 405 -17.12 10.34 5.11
N THR A 406 -17.24 11.16 4.07
CA THR A 406 -16.26 12.19 3.76
C THR A 406 -16.97 13.52 3.57
N ALA A 407 -16.63 14.49 4.41
CA ALA A 407 -16.98 15.89 4.18
C ALA A 407 -15.77 16.61 3.59
N ASN A 408 -15.98 17.43 2.55
CA ASN A 408 -14.91 18.19 1.91
C ASN A 408 -15.39 19.57 1.49
N TYR A 409 -14.45 20.48 1.39
CA TYR A 409 -14.70 21.79 0.82
C TYR A 409 -13.50 22.25 0.00
N GLN A 410 -13.74 23.11 -0.96
CA GLN A 410 -12.71 23.76 -1.75
C GLN A 410 -13.22 25.07 -2.31
N GLY A 411 -12.39 26.11 -2.28
CA GLY A 411 -12.77 27.34 -2.95
C GLY A 411 -11.85 28.52 -2.75
N LYS A 412 -12.29 29.64 -3.34
CA LYS A 412 -11.66 30.95 -3.24
C LYS A 412 -12.40 31.80 -2.22
N LEU A 413 -11.69 32.22 -1.18
CA LEU A 413 -12.19 33.17 -0.19
C LEU A 413 -12.02 34.61 -0.69
N SER A 414 -10.95 34.87 -1.48
CA SER A 414 -10.71 36.13 -2.16
C SER A 414 -10.03 35.90 -3.51
N LYS A 415 -9.58 36.95 -4.19
CA LYS A 415 -8.78 36.80 -5.42
C LYS A 415 -7.46 36.08 -5.18
N GLN A 416 -6.86 36.32 -4.01
CA GLN A 416 -5.55 35.76 -3.65
C GLN A 416 -5.65 34.56 -2.72
N LEU A 417 -6.76 34.40 -1.96
CA LEU A 417 -6.87 33.41 -0.89
C LEU A 417 -7.72 32.22 -1.34
N THR A 418 -7.13 31.03 -1.34
CA THR A 418 -7.81 29.76 -1.60
C THR A 418 -7.73 28.86 -0.38
N THR A 419 -8.73 28.00 -0.22
CA THR A 419 -8.76 27.00 0.86
C THR A 419 -9.37 25.70 0.35
N ASN A 420 -8.91 24.60 0.91
CA ASN A 420 -9.50 23.27 0.74
C ASN A 420 -9.34 22.46 2.03
N GLY A 421 -10.16 21.46 2.19
CA GLY A 421 -10.04 20.54 3.30
C GLY A 421 -11.00 19.38 3.20
N PHE A 422 -10.72 18.37 3.99
CA PHE A 422 -11.59 17.21 4.13
C PHE A 422 -11.45 16.56 5.51
N ILE A 423 -12.50 15.82 5.88
CA ILE A 423 -12.53 14.92 7.03
C ILE A 423 -13.13 13.61 6.55
N THR A 424 -12.50 12.49 6.90
CA THR A 424 -12.95 11.15 6.54
C THR A 424 -13.04 10.25 7.78
N TYR A 425 -14.15 9.52 7.86
CA TYR A 425 -14.39 8.48 8.84
C TYR A 425 -14.75 7.18 8.13
N THR A 426 -14.14 6.07 8.55
CA THR A 426 -14.42 4.73 8.04
C THR A 426 -14.56 3.76 9.21
N LYS A 427 -15.49 2.81 9.10
CA LYS A 427 -15.63 1.69 10.02
C LYS A 427 -15.91 0.41 9.26
N GLY A 428 -15.23 -0.68 9.64
CA GLY A 428 -15.40 -2.02 9.06
C GLY A 428 -15.45 -3.07 10.14
N ARG A 429 -16.40 -4.00 10.04
CA ARG A 429 -16.54 -5.14 10.96
C ARG A 429 -17.12 -6.36 10.25
N THR A 430 -16.81 -7.55 10.76
CA THR A 430 -17.52 -8.77 10.40
C THR A 430 -18.98 -8.71 10.86
N TYR A 431 -19.90 -9.44 10.18
CA TYR A 431 -21.30 -9.44 10.61
C TYR A 431 -21.55 -10.32 11.82
N ASP A 432 -20.90 -11.46 11.89
CA ASP A 432 -21.18 -12.47 12.91
C ASP A 432 -20.46 -12.15 14.24
N SER A 433 -19.13 -12.13 14.23
CA SER A 433 -18.32 -11.90 15.44
C SER A 433 -18.20 -10.43 15.83
N LYS A 434 -18.57 -9.49 14.94
CA LYS A 434 -18.37 -8.04 15.12
C LYS A 434 -16.90 -7.62 15.27
N GLU A 435 -15.98 -8.48 14.88
CA GLU A 435 -14.55 -8.19 14.89
C GLU A 435 -14.19 -7.03 13.96
N PRO A 436 -13.27 -6.16 14.36
CA PRO A 436 -12.76 -5.10 13.49
C PRO A 436 -12.09 -5.69 12.25
N LEU A 437 -12.31 -5.07 11.09
CA LEU A 437 -11.49 -5.35 9.92
C LEU A 437 -10.15 -4.65 10.04
N SER A 438 -9.11 -5.29 9.52
CA SER A 438 -7.79 -4.68 9.41
C SER A 438 -7.76 -3.50 8.42
N SER A 439 -6.73 -2.68 8.52
CA SER A 439 -6.48 -1.55 7.62
C SER A 439 -7.56 -0.46 7.62
N ILE A 440 -8.39 -0.39 8.66
CA ILE A 440 -9.38 0.67 8.85
C ILE A 440 -8.75 1.82 9.67
N PRO A 441 -8.43 2.97 9.07
CA PRO A 441 -7.81 4.08 9.79
C PRO A 441 -8.81 4.77 10.74
N PRO A 442 -8.34 5.43 11.80
CA PRO A 442 -9.18 6.31 12.62
C PRO A 442 -9.65 7.52 11.81
N LEU A 443 -10.53 8.33 12.39
CA LEU A 443 -10.95 9.61 11.79
C LEU A 443 -9.72 10.47 11.51
N PHE A 444 -9.60 10.99 10.29
CA PHE A 444 -8.50 11.86 9.88
C PHE A 444 -8.96 12.97 8.95
N GLY A 445 -8.14 14.00 8.83
CA GLY A 445 -8.44 15.12 7.95
C GLY A 445 -7.25 16.03 7.70
N GLN A 446 -7.47 16.91 6.73
CA GLN A 446 -6.51 17.94 6.34
C GLN A 446 -7.23 19.21 5.95
N PHE A 447 -6.65 20.35 6.31
CA PHE A 447 -7.14 21.68 5.96
C PHE A 447 -5.98 22.54 5.48
N ASP A 448 -6.13 23.14 4.31
CA ASP A 448 -5.13 23.98 3.67
C ASP A 448 -5.68 25.37 3.40
N VAL A 449 -4.83 26.37 3.62
CA VAL A 449 -5.08 27.76 3.22
C VAL A 449 -3.87 28.27 2.46
N ASN A 450 -4.09 28.79 1.26
CA ASN A 450 -3.04 29.26 0.38
C ASN A 450 -3.33 30.70 -0.06
N TYR A 451 -2.37 31.57 0.19
CA TYR A 451 -2.31 32.90 -0.38
C TYR A 451 -1.41 32.89 -1.60
N THR A 452 -1.88 33.47 -2.70
CA THR A 452 -1.14 33.59 -3.94
C THR A 452 -1.27 35.00 -4.49
N ASP A 453 -0.14 35.65 -4.68
CA ASP A 453 0.00 36.89 -5.41
C ASP A 453 1.02 36.71 -6.54
N ASN A 454 1.23 37.69 -7.42
CA ASN A 454 2.02 37.59 -8.65
C ASN A 454 3.34 36.80 -8.52
N LYS A 455 4.10 37.05 -7.46
CA LYS A 455 5.41 36.42 -7.22
C LYS A 455 5.48 35.53 -5.99
N ILE A 456 4.52 35.65 -5.08
CA ILE A 456 4.58 35.03 -3.76
C ILE A 456 3.43 34.04 -3.64
N GLN A 457 3.73 32.85 -3.15
CA GLN A 457 2.76 31.90 -2.62
C GLN A 457 3.13 31.57 -1.18
N ILE A 458 2.17 31.62 -0.27
CA ILE A 458 2.33 31.17 1.12
C ILE A 458 1.14 30.27 1.43
N GLY A 459 1.42 29.07 1.91
CA GLY A 459 0.41 28.10 2.29
C GLY A 459 0.62 27.59 3.71
N THR A 460 -0.47 27.22 4.36
CA THR A 460 -0.46 26.50 5.63
C THR A 460 -1.27 25.23 5.48
N SER A 461 -0.81 24.16 6.11
CA SER A 461 -1.50 22.88 6.14
C SER A 461 -1.64 22.42 7.59
N PHE A 462 -2.86 22.05 7.98
CA PHE A 462 -3.17 21.39 9.23
C PHE A 462 -3.62 19.97 8.93
N ARG A 463 -2.93 18.97 9.50
CA ARG A 463 -3.27 17.55 9.40
C ARG A 463 -3.53 16.99 10.78
N PHE A 464 -4.48 16.08 10.90
CA PHE A 464 -4.79 15.42 12.16
C PHE A 464 -5.27 13.99 11.96
N ASN A 465 -5.09 13.20 13.00
CA ASN A 465 -5.63 11.87 13.16
C ASN A 465 -6.22 11.74 14.56
N SER A 466 -7.43 11.18 14.70
CA SER A 466 -7.97 10.88 16.01
C SER A 466 -7.30 9.65 16.62
N LYS A 467 -7.51 9.42 17.91
CA LYS A 467 -7.17 8.14 18.55
C LYS A 467 -7.90 6.98 17.83
N LYS A 468 -7.24 5.83 17.68
CA LYS A 468 -7.88 4.55 17.40
C LYS A 468 -7.71 3.67 18.63
N ASP A 469 -8.83 3.33 19.26
CA ASP A 469 -8.82 2.47 20.45
C ASP A 469 -8.35 1.06 20.10
N ILE A 470 -7.66 0.41 21.03
CA ILE A 470 -7.15 -0.95 20.85
C ILE A 470 -8.26 -1.94 20.50
N ALA A 471 -9.47 -1.78 21.03
CA ALA A 471 -10.64 -2.61 20.72
C ALA A 471 -11.15 -2.48 19.26
N ASP A 472 -10.65 -1.51 18.49
CA ASP A 472 -10.95 -1.34 17.06
C ASP A 472 -9.81 -1.89 16.17
N PHE A 473 -8.78 -2.54 16.74
CA PHE A 473 -7.73 -3.23 15.99
C PHE A 473 -8.11 -4.67 15.68
N ASN A 474 -7.65 -5.16 14.53
CA ASN A 474 -7.65 -6.59 14.23
C ASN A 474 -6.33 -7.20 14.72
N PHE A 475 -6.42 -8.16 15.64
CA PHE A 475 -5.24 -8.78 16.27
C PHE A 475 -4.65 -9.92 15.42
N THR A 476 -5.46 -10.61 14.65
CA THR A 476 -5.07 -11.84 13.94
C THR A 476 -4.30 -11.59 12.65
N GLU A 477 -4.64 -10.54 11.90
CA GLU A 477 -3.96 -10.29 10.62
C GLU A 477 -2.55 -9.72 10.79
N GLY A 478 -2.24 -9.08 11.94
CA GLY A 478 -0.94 -8.50 12.23
C GLY A 478 -0.49 -7.41 11.25
N ILE A 479 -1.44 -6.76 10.56
CA ILE A 479 -1.18 -5.70 9.58
C ILE A 479 -1.28 -4.33 10.25
N ASP A 480 -2.16 -4.20 11.24
CA ASP A 480 -2.42 -2.94 11.94
C ASP A 480 -1.31 -2.56 12.93
N ASN A 481 -0.36 -3.49 13.19
CA ASN A 481 0.78 -3.27 14.08
C ASN A 481 0.34 -2.75 15.47
N HIS A 482 -0.67 -3.40 16.06
CA HIS A 482 -1.17 -3.05 17.41
C HIS A 482 -0.07 -3.18 18.48
N ASP A 483 0.80 -4.16 18.30
CA ASP A 483 1.99 -4.47 19.12
C ASP A 483 3.04 -3.36 19.12
N LEU A 484 2.99 -2.43 18.16
CA LEU A 484 3.86 -1.26 18.07
C LEU A 484 3.20 0.02 18.61
N THR A 485 2.01 -0.08 19.22
CA THR A 485 1.34 1.05 19.90
C THR A 485 1.84 1.18 21.35
N PRO A 486 1.56 2.30 22.05
CA PRO A 486 2.02 2.44 23.43
C PRO A 486 1.51 1.34 24.36
N ILE A 487 2.39 0.81 25.19
CA ILE A 487 2.05 -0.15 26.25
C ILE A 487 1.50 0.63 27.45
N ILE A 488 0.37 0.16 28.01
CA ILE A 488 -0.25 0.72 29.22
C ILE A 488 -0.18 -0.21 30.42
N ASP A 489 -0.07 -1.52 30.20
CA ASP A 489 0.18 -2.52 31.23
C ASP A 489 1.08 -3.63 30.68
N GLU A 490 2.34 -3.65 31.11
CA GLU A 490 3.32 -4.66 30.69
C GLU A 490 2.99 -6.07 31.22
N ASN A 491 2.20 -6.17 32.29
CA ASN A 491 1.85 -7.44 32.92
C ASN A 491 0.52 -8.03 32.42
N ALA A 492 -0.21 -7.31 31.58
CA ALA A 492 -1.45 -7.80 31.01
C ALA A 492 -1.19 -9.03 30.11
N LEU A 493 -2.05 -10.03 30.21
CA LEU A 493 -1.96 -11.27 29.43
C LEU A 493 -2.57 -11.11 28.03
N GLU A 494 -3.57 -10.24 27.89
CA GLU A 494 -4.31 -10.01 26.66
C GLU A 494 -3.88 -8.68 26.02
N ASP A 495 -3.70 -8.68 24.71
CA ASP A 495 -3.27 -7.50 23.95
C ASP A 495 -4.23 -6.30 24.09
N ILE A 496 -5.54 -6.57 24.25
CA ILE A 496 -6.56 -5.54 24.45
C ILE A 496 -6.36 -4.75 25.76
N ASP A 497 -5.79 -5.36 26.78
CA ASP A 497 -5.50 -4.73 28.07
C ASP A 497 -4.08 -4.17 28.13
N LYS A 498 -3.18 -4.71 27.31
CA LYS A 498 -1.77 -4.36 27.26
C LYS A 498 -1.50 -3.07 26.50
N TYR A 499 -2.15 -2.85 25.37
CA TYR A 499 -1.85 -1.77 24.46
C TYR A 499 -2.89 -0.64 24.48
N TYR A 500 -2.45 0.59 24.21
CA TYR A 500 -3.32 1.78 24.17
C TYR A 500 -4.08 1.93 22.85
N GLY A 501 -3.55 1.37 21.76
CA GLY A 501 -3.95 1.71 20.41
C GLY A 501 -3.18 2.92 19.86
N SER A 502 -3.59 3.44 18.70
CA SER A 502 -2.90 4.59 18.10
C SER A 502 -3.29 5.89 18.77
N PRO A 503 -2.36 6.65 19.36
CA PRO A 503 -2.63 7.98 19.91
C PRO A 503 -3.07 8.97 18.82
N SER A 504 -3.89 9.94 19.22
CA SER A 504 -4.23 11.07 18.34
C SER A 504 -3.03 11.99 18.13
N TRP A 505 -2.99 12.62 16.96
CA TRP A 505 -1.95 13.59 16.63
C TRP A 505 -2.46 14.67 15.67
N PHE A 506 -1.75 15.78 15.62
CA PHE A 506 -1.93 16.82 14.60
C PHE A 506 -0.58 17.45 14.22
N THR A 507 -0.49 17.96 13.01
CA THR A 507 0.70 18.69 12.55
C THR A 507 0.29 19.95 11.81
N PHE A 508 1.15 20.99 11.93
CA PHE A 508 1.09 22.18 11.10
C PHE A 508 2.30 22.22 10.17
N GLY A 509 2.06 22.55 8.91
CA GLY A 509 3.08 22.84 7.93
C GLY A 509 2.92 24.24 7.36
N ILE A 510 4.03 24.83 6.95
CA ILE A 510 4.07 26.11 6.22
C ILE A 510 4.87 25.85 4.95
N ASN A 511 4.34 26.27 3.82
CA ASN A 511 5.07 26.27 2.56
C ASN A 511 5.06 27.68 1.97
N SER A 512 6.12 28.02 1.26
CA SER A 512 6.23 29.28 0.56
C SER A 512 6.97 29.11 -0.75
N SER A 513 6.67 29.97 -1.71
CA SER A 513 7.50 30.07 -2.90
C SER A 513 7.59 31.51 -3.39
N TYR A 514 8.73 31.84 -3.97
CA TYR A 514 8.99 33.14 -4.59
C TYR A 514 9.48 32.93 -6.03
N THR A 515 8.77 33.56 -6.98
CA THR A 515 9.12 33.56 -8.39
C THR A 515 9.92 34.81 -8.71
N PHE A 516 11.23 34.68 -8.91
CA PHE A 516 12.11 35.82 -9.21
C PHE A 516 11.81 36.37 -10.62
N ASN A 517 11.72 35.45 -11.60
CA ASN A 517 11.39 35.72 -13.00
C ASN A 517 10.86 34.44 -13.66
N GLU A 518 10.72 34.42 -14.97
CA GLU A 518 10.19 33.28 -15.74
C GLU A 518 11.06 32.01 -15.63
N ASN A 519 12.35 32.17 -15.31
CA ASN A 519 13.32 31.08 -15.26
C ASN A 519 13.63 30.56 -13.86
N TRP A 520 13.37 31.34 -12.80
CA TRP A 520 13.84 31.03 -11.46
C TRP A 520 12.72 31.11 -10.42
N LYS A 521 12.52 30.02 -9.69
CA LYS A 521 11.57 29.94 -8.57
C LYS A 521 12.22 29.23 -7.39
N LEU A 522 12.21 29.86 -6.22
CA LEU A 522 12.61 29.24 -4.95
C LEU A 522 11.37 28.77 -4.18
N GLN A 523 11.44 27.58 -3.62
CA GLN A 523 10.41 27.04 -2.72
C GLN A 523 11.03 26.66 -1.39
N GLY A 524 10.27 26.90 -0.31
CA GLY A 524 10.61 26.46 1.03
C GLY A 524 9.41 25.84 1.73
N MET A 525 9.64 24.81 2.54
CA MET A 525 8.61 24.18 3.35
C MET A 525 9.15 23.86 4.75
N ILE A 526 8.31 24.04 5.74
CA ILE A 526 8.49 23.54 7.10
C ILE A 526 7.33 22.58 7.38
N SER A 527 7.61 21.30 7.55
CA SER A 527 6.62 20.33 8.00
C SER A 527 6.75 20.07 9.49
N ASN A 528 5.65 19.65 10.13
CA ASN A 528 5.58 19.39 11.57
C ASN A 528 6.21 20.55 12.40
N LEU A 529 5.70 21.76 12.22
CA LEU A 529 6.24 23.00 12.81
C LEU A 529 6.46 22.92 14.31
N PHE A 530 5.62 22.18 15.04
CA PHE A 530 5.69 22.05 16.49
C PHE A 530 6.62 20.92 16.97
N ASP A 531 7.27 20.20 16.04
CA ASP A 531 8.17 19.09 16.37
C ASP A 531 7.48 18.01 17.22
N GLN A 532 6.21 17.71 16.88
CA GLN A 532 5.44 16.69 17.58
C GLN A 532 5.91 15.29 17.18
N HIS A 533 6.09 14.40 18.16
CA HIS A 533 6.20 12.97 17.91
C HIS A 533 4.83 12.42 17.56
N TYR A 534 4.75 11.66 16.48
CA TYR A 534 3.57 10.92 16.10
C TYR A 534 3.94 9.73 15.22
N ARG A 535 3.04 8.77 15.17
CA ARG A 535 3.11 7.63 14.25
C ARG A 535 1.79 7.55 13.50
N GLU A 536 1.85 7.39 12.19
CA GLU A 536 0.62 7.17 11.41
C GLU A 536 0.06 5.78 11.72
N PHE A 537 -1.25 5.61 11.59
CA PHE A 537 -1.92 4.32 11.84
C PHE A 537 -1.25 3.22 11.03
N ALA A 538 -1.04 2.06 11.65
CA ALA A 538 -0.40 0.87 11.10
C ALA A 538 1.07 1.05 10.66
N SER A 539 1.71 2.20 10.91
CA SER A 539 3.13 2.41 10.58
C SER A 539 4.04 1.73 11.61
N GLY A 540 5.07 1.04 11.12
CA GLY A 540 6.14 0.47 11.95
C GLY A 540 7.20 1.50 12.38
N ILE A 541 7.15 2.73 11.83
CA ILE A 541 8.13 3.79 12.12
C ILE A 541 7.42 5.08 12.53
N SER A 542 8.06 5.86 13.39
CA SER A 542 7.58 7.21 13.75
C SER A 542 7.80 8.18 12.60
N ALA A 543 6.88 9.11 12.43
CA ALA A 543 6.95 10.12 11.39
C ALA A 543 8.07 11.15 11.65
N PRO A 544 8.56 11.84 10.61
CA PRO A 544 9.57 12.89 10.78
C PRO A 544 9.13 13.98 11.77
N GLY A 545 10.07 14.44 12.57
CA GLY A 545 9.94 15.65 13.38
C GLY A 545 9.85 16.90 12.51
N ARG A 546 10.18 18.06 13.07
CA ARG A 546 10.26 19.29 12.27
C ARG A 546 11.27 19.14 11.16
N ASN A 547 10.82 19.29 9.92
CA ASN A 547 11.69 19.15 8.74
C ASN A 547 11.63 20.41 7.88
N PHE A 548 12.78 20.81 7.35
CA PHE A 548 12.95 21.95 6.45
C PHE A 548 13.31 21.45 5.06
N SER A 549 12.57 21.89 4.05
CA SER A 549 12.84 21.56 2.65
C SER A 549 13.04 22.83 1.84
N PHE A 550 14.03 22.81 0.95
CA PHE A 550 14.28 23.89 0.00
C PHE A 550 14.43 23.31 -1.40
N SER A 551 13.81 23.98 -2.38
CA SER A 551 13.90 23.61 -3.77
C SER A 551 14.13 24.84 -4.64
N LEU A 552 15.10 24.74 -5.55
CA LEU A 552 15.32 25.74 -6.58
C LEU A 552 14.86 25.15 -7.91
N ILE A 553 13.90 25.80 -8.55
CA ILE A 553 13.36 25.39 -9.84
C ILE A 553 13.91 26.34 -10.90
N THR A 554 14.51 25.77 -11.95
CA THR A 554 15.04 26.51 -13.09
C THR A 554 14.40 26.01 -14.39
N VAL A 555 14.03 26.93 -15.25
CA VAL A 555 13.50 26.65 -16.59
C VAL A 555 14.41 27.34 -17.60
N PHE A 556 14.90 26.58 -18.59
CA PHE A 556 15.84 27.05 -19.59
C PHE A 556 15.16 27.18 -20.95
#